data_91afa14a6a3ae3809d3601e8b910ec44
#
_entry.id   91afa14a6a3ae3809d3601e8b910ec44
#
_cell.length_a   1.000
_cell.length_b   1.000
_cell.length_c   1.000
_cell.angle_alpha   90.00
_cell.angle_beta   90.00
_cell.angle_gamma   90.00
#
_symmetry.space_group_name_H-M   'P 1'
#
loop_
_entity.id
_entity.type
_entity.pdbx_description
1 polymer ?
#
loop_
_entity_poly.entity_id
_entity_poly.type
_entity_poly.pdbx_seq_one_letter_code
_entity_poly.pdbx_strand_id
1 'polypeptide(L)'
;MLKVDGEQLEGNFDSRCPICANEENVLKVVKEKMASAGITLHNDSMKEPHYVPGDSHFVKTLLKVYEDYTGRKGECQSMGGGTYVHSLKNGVAFGAAMPETDNRMHGADEFAVLDELLTSAKIFAQVIVDLCS
;
A
#
# COMPACT_ATOMS: atom_id res chain seq x y z
N MET A 1 5.76 -2.33 -19.76
CA MET A 1 6.85 -2.83 -20.65
C MET A 1 6.20 -3.21 -21.98
N LEU A 2 6.83 -2.86 -23.10
CA LEU A 2 6.37 -3.19 -24.44
C LEU A 2 7.47 -3.98 -25.16
N LYS A 3 7.11 -5.11 -25.78
CA LYS A 3 8.03 -5.98 -26.50
C LYS A 3 7.47 -6.21 -27.91
N VAL A 4 8.33 -6.15 -28.91
CA VAL A 4 8.02 -6.46 -30.31
C VAL A 4 8.81 -7.70 -30.70
N ASP A 5 8.11 -8.71 -31.22
CA ASP A 5 8.71 -9.96 -31.69
C ASP A 5 8.08 -10.35 -33.05
N GLY A 6 8.79 -10.05 -34.13
CA GLY A 6 8.28 -10.21 -35.48
C GLY A 6 7.07 -9.30 -35.73
N GLU A 7 5.93 -9.91 -36.05
CA GLU A 7 4.64 -9.22 -36.28
C GLU A 7 3.80 -9.12 -34.99
N GLN A 8 4.30 -9.63 -33.88
CA GLN A 8 3.58 -9.62 -32.60
C GLN A 8 4.05 -8.48 -31.72
N LEU A 9 3.08 -7.82 -31.07
CA LEU A 9 3.30 -6.80 -30.09
C LEU A 9 2.74 -7.28 -28.74
N GLU A 10 3.61 -7.44 -27.75
CA GLU A 10 3.25 -7.82 -26.39
C GLU A 10 3.44 -6.63 -25.45
N GLY A 11 2.40 -6.30 -24.69
CA GLY A 11 2.42 -5.23 -23.69
C GLY A 11 2.09 -5.76 -22.31
N ASN A 12 2.81 -5.29 -21.30
CA ASN A 12 2.49 -5.53 -19.90
C ASN A 12 2.32 -4.19 -19.19
N PHE A 13 1.20 -4.02 -18.51
CA PHE A 13 0.92 -2.86 -17.67
C PHE A 13 0.42 -3.30 -16.29
N ASP A 14 0.68 -2.48 -15.31
CA ASP A 14 0.23 -2.63 -13.93
C ASP A 14 -0.54 -1.37 -13.53
N SER A 15 -1.67 -1.55 -12.86
CA SER A 15 -2.56 -0.46 -12.46
C SER A 15 -2.74 -0.44 -10.95
N ARG A 16 -2.76 0.75 -10.40
CA ARG A 16 -3.14 1.00 -9.01
C ARG A 16 -4.55 1.55 -8.98
N CYS A 17 -5.44 0.85 -8.33
CA CYS A 17 -6.87 1.15 -8.35
C CYS A 17 -7.34 1.69 -6.99
N PRO A 18 -8.30 2.62 -6.98
CA PRO A 18 -8.92 3.10 -5.75
C PRO A 18 -9.81 2.02 -5.11
N ILE A 19 -10.19 2.21 -3.85
CA ILE A 19 -10.97 1.25 -3.07
C ILE A 19 -12.35 0.91 -3.66
N CYS A 20 -12.89 1.75 -4.53
CA CYS A 20 -14.16 1.49 -5.24
C CYS A 20 -13.99 0.61 -6.48
N ALA A 21 -12.76 0.26 -6.85
CA ALA A 21 -12.49 -0.57 -8.01
C ALA A 21 -12.71 -2.05 -7.70
N ASN A 22 -13.33 -2.76 -8.63
CA ASN A 22 -13.56 -4.19 -8.56
C ASN A 22 -13.51 -4.81 -9.96
N GLU A 23 -13.69 -6.12 -10.05
CA GLU A 23 -13.66 -6.83 -11.32
C GLU A 23 -14.71 -6.34 -12.32
N GLU A 24 -15.91 -5.96 -11.85
CA GLU A 24 -16.99 -5.51 -12.72
C GLU A 24 -16.73 -4.13 -13.34
N ASN A 25 -16.29 -3.17 -12.52
CA ASN A 25 -16.17 -1.78 -12.99
C ASN A 25 -14.80 -1.44 -13.59
N VAL A 26 -13.80 -2.30 -13.41
CA VAL A 26 -12.45 -2.11 -13.99
C VAL A 26 -12.08 -3.25 -14.92
N LEU A 27 -11.92 -4.47 -14.42
CA LEU A 27 -11.37 -5.56 -15.20
C LEU A 27 -12.25 -5.93 -16.40
N LYS A 28 -13.56 -6.01 -16.18
CA LYS A 28 -14.53 -6.29 -17.26
C LYS A 28 -14.49 -5.21 -18.36
N VAL A 29 -14.44 -3.94 -17.95
CA VAL A 29 -14.35 -2.81 -18.90
C VAL A 29 -13.05 -2.85 -19.69
N VAL A 30 -11.93 -3.18 -19.04
CA VAL A 30 -10.64 -3.36 -19.72
C VAL A 30 -10.72 -4.50 -20.73
N LYS A 31 -11.24 -5.66 -20.33
CA LYS A 31 -11.43 -6.82 -21.23
C LYS A 31 -12.25 -6.46 -22.47
N GLU A 32 -13.38 -5.80 -22.29
CA GLU A 32 -14.26 -5.39 -23.39
C GLU A 32 -13.56 -4.40 -24.33
N LYS A 33 -12.84 -3.43 -23.80
CA LYS A 33 -12.08 -2.46 -24.60
C LYS A 33 -10.93 -3.09 -25.36
N MET A 34 -10.16 -3.97 -24.73
CA MET A 34 -9.07 -4.69 -25.39
C MET A 34 -9.60 -5.60 -26.50
N ALA A 35 -10.66 -6.36 -26.23
CA ALA A 35 -11.29 -7.20 -27.24
C ALA A 35 -11.82 -6.39 -28.43
N SER A 36 -12.44 -5.23 -28.20
CA SER A 36 -12.91 -4.35 -29.28
C SER A 36 -11.78 -3.76 -30.13
N ALA A 37 -10.57 -3.67 -29.58
CA ALA A 37 -9.37 -3.26 -30.29
C ALA A 37 -8.58 -4.42 -30.93
N GLY A 38 -9.10 -5.65 -30.87
CA GLY A 38 -8.42 -6.85 -31.41
C GLY A 38 -7.22 -7.30 -30.56
N ILE A 39 -7.13 -6.86 -29.29
CA ILE A 39 -6.04 -7.22 -28.38
C ILE A 39 -6.47 -8.39 -27.51
N THR A 40 -5.66 -9.44 -27.50
CA THR A 40 -5.85 -10.62 -26.64
C THR A 40 -5.17 -10.39 -25.30
N LEU A 41 -5.91 -10.57 -24.20
CA LEU A 41 -5.35 -10.57 -22.86
C LEU A 41 -4.90 -11.98 -22.48
N HIS A 42 -3.62 -12.14 -22.15
CA HIS A 42 -3.05 -13.41 -21.71
C HIS A 42 -3.07 -13.57 -20.19
N ASN A 43 -2.97 -12.46 -19.47
CA ASN A 43 -2.99 -12.45 -18.01
C ASN A 43 -3.85 -11.27 -17.54
N ASP A 44 -5.00 -11.55 -16.98
CA ASP A 44 -6.06 -10.60 -16.67
C ASP A 44 -6.53 -10.74 -15.21
N SER A 45 -5.61 -10.65 -14.29
CA SER A 45 -5.92 -10.74 -12.86
C SER A 45 -6.08 -9.35 -12.24
N MET A 46 -7.05 -9.22 -11.35
CA MET A 46 -7.23 -8.07 -10.49
C MET A 46 -7.23 -8.54 -9.03
N LYS A 47 -6.48 -7.83 -8.18
CA LYS A 47 -6.61 -7.98 -6.72
C LYS A 47 -7.47 -6.84 -6.21
N GLU A 48 -8.41 -7.17 -5.34
CA GLU A 48 -9.19 -6.14 -4.67
C GLU A 48 -8.30 -5.21 -3.85
N PRO A 49 -8.58 -3.89 -3.86
CA PRO A 49 -7.86 -2.95 -3.03
C PRO A 49 -8.01 -3.29 -1.55
N HIS A 50 -6.91 -3.23 -0.82
CA HIS A 50 -6.91 -3.45 0.62
C HIS A 50 -7.34 -2.17 1.35
N TYR A 51 -8.30 -2.29 2.25
CA TYR A 51 -8.82 -1.16 3.01
C TYR A 51 -9.19 -1.55 4.44
N VAL A 52 -8.75 -0.74 5.39
CA VAL A 52 -9.16 -0.83 6.79
C VAL A 52 -9.75 0.52 7.21
N PRO A 53 -10.96 0.57 7.80
CA PRO A 53 -11.58 1.83 8.20
C PRO A 53 -10.74 2.58 9.24
N GLY A 54 -10.48 3.87 8.98
CA GLY A 54 -9.69 4.73 9.85
C GLY A 54 -10.34 5.02 11.20
N ASP A 55 -11.66 4.82 11.32
CA ASP A 55 -12.43 4.97 12.55
C ASP A 55 -12.48 3.70 13.41
N SER A 56 -11.88 2.60 12.96
CA SER A 56 -11.78 1.37 13.74
C SER A 56 -10.97 1.60 15.02
N HIS A 57 -11.29 0.86 16.08
CA HIS A 57 -10.55 0.94 17.35
C HIS A 57 -9.05 0.67 17.13
N PHE A 58 -8.73 -0.33 16.34
CA PHE A 58 -7.35 -0.68 15.99
C PHE A 58 -6.60 0.50 15.38
N VAL A 59 -7.13 1.13 14.34
CA VAL A 59 -6.47 2.27 13.67
C VAL A 59 -6.37 3.48 14.60
N LYS A 60 -7.42 3.78 15.35
CA LYS A 60 -7.39 4.87 16.34
C LYS A 60 -6.32 4.68 17.41
N THR A 61 -6.13 3.45 17.88
CA THR A 61 -5.04 3.14 18.82
C THR A 61 -3.68 3.42 18.21
N LEU A 62 -3.43 2.98 16.97
CA LEU A 62 -2.18 3.24 16.26
C LEU A 62 -1.90 4.74 16.12
N LEU A 63 -2.89 5.50 15.65
CA LEU A 63 -2.77 6.95 15.46
C LEU A 63 -2.52 7.66 16.78
N LYS A 64 -3.26 7.30 17.83
CA LYS A 64 -3.07 7.88 19.17
C LYS A 64 -1.66 7.66 19.70
N VAL A 65 -1.16 6.43 19.64
CA VAL A 65 0.20 6.14 20.13
C VAL A 65 1.24 6.88 19.30
N TYR A 66 1.06 6.97 17.97
CA TYR A 66 1.93 7.79 17.13
C TYR A 66 1.94 9.26 17.58
N GLU A 67 0.78 9.86 17.86
CA GLU A 67 0.66 11.23 18.35
C GLU A 67 1.34 11.43 19.72
N ASP A 68 1.12 10.49 20.64
CA ASP A 68 1.68 10.56 22.00
C ASP A 68 3.21 10.53 22.00
N TYR A 69 3.84 9.77 21.09
CA TYR A 69 5.30 9.62 21.06
C TYR A 69 6.02 10.60 20.13
N THR A 70 5.32 11.13 19.12
CA THR A 70 5.95 12.04 18.14
C THR A 70 5.55 13.50 18.32
N GLY A 71 4.44 13.78 19.01
CA GLY A 71 3.82 15.09 19.06
C GLY A 71 3.22 15.56 17.73
N ARG A 72 3.15 14.67 16.73
CA ARG A 72 2.62 14.96 15.40
C ARG A 72 1.21 14.41 15.27
N LYS A 73 0.38 15.03 14.44
CA LYS A 73 -0.94 14.52 14.15
C LYS A 73 -0.86 13.21 13.34
N GLY A 74 -1.54 12.19 13.82
CA GLY A 74 -1.67 10.92 13.12
C GLY A 74 -2.73 10.98 12.01
N GLU A 75 -2.40 10.49 10.82
CA GLU A 75 -3.30 10.50 9.68
C GLU A 75 -3.25 9.18 8.92
N CYS A 76 -4.43 8.70 8.50
CA CYS A 76 -4.50 7.57 7.59
C CYS A 76 -4.03 8.01 6.20
N GLN A 77 -3.16 7.22 5.60
CA GLN A 77 -2.65 7.46 4.26
C GLN A 77 -3.01 6.30 3.32
N SER A 78 -3.13 6.60 2.05
CA SER A 78 -3.22 5.60 1.00
C SER A 78 -1.90 5.51 0.25
N MET A 79 -1.51 4.29 -0.11
CA MET A 79 -0.30 4.09 -0.93
C MET A 79 -0.59 3.16 -2.10
N GLY A 80 0.04 3.43 -3.22
CA GLY A 80 -0.07 2.60 -4.42
C GLY A 80 0.80 1.34 -4.40
N GLY A 81 1.62 1.15 -3.37
CA GLY A 81 2.49 -0.02 -3.22
C GLY A 81 1.79 -1.19 -2.55
N GLY A 82 2.24 -2.41 -2.85
CA GLY A 82 1.82 -3.61 -2.12
C GLY A 82 2.72 -3.86 -0.91
N THR A 83 2.14 -4.29 0.20
CA THR A 83 2.87 -4.74 1.39
C THR A 83 2.35 -6.08 1.87
N TYR A 84 3.03 -6.70 2.83
CA TYR A 84 2.60 -7.97 3.42
C TYR A 84 1.23 -7.91 4.09
N VAL A 85 0.78 -6.73 4.51
CA VAL A 85 -0.53 -6.53 5.15
C VAL A 85 -1.72 -6.84 4.25
N HIS A 86 -1.54 -6.87 2.92
CA HIS A 86 -2.58 -7.30 1.98
C HIS A 86 -3.07 -8.74 2.24
N SER A 87 -2.28 -9.56 2.91
CA SER A 87 -2.65 -10.93 3.28
C SER A 87 -3.39 -11.01 4.62
N LEU A 88 -3.53 -9.89 5.32
CA LEU A 88 -4.17 -9.81 6.63
C LEU A 88 -5.50 -9.04 6.53
N LYS A 89 -6.61 -9.67 6.88
CA LYS A 89 -7.96 -9.11 6.75
C LYS A 89 -8.11 -7.70 7.35
N ASN A 90 -7.47 -7.41 8.48
CA ASN A 90 -7.54 -6.12 9.17
C ASN A 90 -6.14 -5.51 9.39
N GLY A 91 -5.15 -5.94 8.62
CA GLY A 91 -3.79 -5.41 8.75
C GLY A 91 -3.65 -4.03 8.14
N VAL A 92 -2.85 -3.18 8.72
CA VAL A 92 -2.45 -1.89 8.15
C VAL A 92 -0.92 -1.78 8.13
N ALA A 93 -0.38 -1.08 7.14
CA ALA A 93 1.00 -0.65 7.19
C ALA A 93 1.10 0.49 8.20
N PHE A 94 2.00 0.32 9.15
CA PHE A 94 2.26 1.32 10.20
C PHE A 94 3.77 1.50 10.24
N GLY A 95 4.23 2.66 9.87
CA GLY A 95 5.61 2.81 9.45
C GLY A 95 6.56 3.35 10.50
N ALA A 96 7.83 3.11 10.23
CA ALA A 96 8.98 3.57 11.00
C ALA A 96 9.64 4.83 10.42
N ALA A 97 9.33 5.21 9.19
CA ALA A 97 9.87 6.43 8.58
C ALA A 97 9.04 7.65 9.00
N MET A 98 9.73 8.73 9.34
CA MET A 98 9.09 10.00 9.68
C MET A 98 8.85 10.83 8.42
N PRO A 99 7.77 11.64 8.36
CA PRO A 99 7.35 12.32 7.13
C PRO A 99 8.40 13.26 6.50
N GLU A 100 9.27 13.86 7.30
CA GLU A 100 10.28 14.80 6.81
C GLU A 100 11.62 14.15 6.45
N THR A 101 11.75 12.84 6.67
CA THR A 101 13.00 12.12 6.41
C THR A 101 12.96 11.44 5.06
N ASP A 102 13.68 11.98 4.09
CA ASP A 102 13.97 11.27 2.84
C ASP A 102 15.11 10.28 3.08
N ASN A 103 14.76 9.06 3.45
CA ASN A 103 15.72 7.97 3.70
C ASN A 103 16.19 7.26 2.44
N ARG A 104 15.89 7.78 1.26
CA ARG A 104 16.21 7.19 -0.06
C ARG A 104 15.67 5.77 -0.25
N MET A 105 14.48 5.50 0.26
CA MET A 105 13.83 4.18 0.19
C MET A 105 13.89 3.61 -1.24
N HIS A 106 14.40 2.38 -1.36
CA HIS A 106 14.68 1.68 -2.63
C HIS A 106 15.75 2.33 -3.51
N GLY A 107 16.48 3.31 -3.02
CA GLY A 107 17.56 3.99 -3.72
C GLY A 107 18.96 3.52 -3.30
N ALA A 108 19.97 4.09 -3.95
CA ALA A 108 21.35 3.93 -3.50
C ALA A 108 21.56 4.68 -2.18
N ASP A 109 22.37 4.10 -1.29
CA ASP A 109 22.69 4.67 0.02
C ASP A 109 21.44 4.90 0.90
N GLU A 110 20.46 3.99 0.84
CA GLU A 110 19.33 3.97 1.77
C GLU A 110 19.84 3.90 3.21
N PHE A 111 19.23 4.68 4.10
CA PHE A 111 19.65 4.78 5.49
C PHE A 111 18.46 4.82 6.46
N ALA A 112 18.73 4.59 7.74
CA ALA A 112 17.78 4.79 8.83
C ALA A 112 18.35 5.77 9.85
N VAL A 113 17.51 6.68 10.33
CA VAL A 113 17.85 7.58 11.43
C VAL A 113 17.65 6.84 12.75
N LEU A 114 18.69 6.70 13.56
CA LEU A 114 18.64 5.89 14.79
C LEU A 114 17.59 6.38 15.79
N ASP A 115 17.44 7.68 15.96
CA ASP A 115 16.44 8.25 16.89
C ASP A 115 15.01 7.99 16.41
N GLU A 116 14.77 8.01 15.10
CA GLU A 116 13.48 7.65 14.51
C GLU A 116 13.19 6.15 14.68
N LEU A 117 14.20 5.31 14.49
CA LEU A 117 14.08 3.87 14.69
C LEU A 117 13.77 3.53 16.16
N LEU A 118 14.43 4.18 17.11
CA LEU A 118 14.15 4.02 18.54
C LEU A 118 12.75 4.52 18.91
N THR A 119 12.32 5.63 18.34
CA THR A 119 10.96 6.16 18.53
C THR A 119 9.93 5.18 17.99
N SER A 120 10.14 4.65 16.79
CA SER A 120 9.30 3.60 16.22
C SER A 120 9.22 2.36 17.10
N ALA A 121 10.34 1.89 17.64
CA ALA A 121 10.36 0.74 18.54
C ALA A 121 9.51 0.98 19.80
N LYS A 122 9.56 2.18 20.39
CA LYS A 122 8.71 2.57 21.53
C LYS A 122 7.23 2.60 21.16
N ILE A 123 6.90 3.18 19.98
CA ILE A 123 5.54 3.21 19.44
C ILE A 123 4.99 1.78 19.29
N PHE A 124 5.73 0.88 18.66
CA PHE A 124 5.30 -0.51 18.49
C PHE A 124 5.11 -1.24 19.82
N ALA A 125 6.02 -1.02 20.78
CA ALA A 125 5.90 -1.61 22.12
C ALA A 125 4.61 -1.14 22.83
N GLN A 126 4.32 0.17 22.77
CA GLN A 126 3.10 0.73 23.36
C GLN A 126 1.83 0.21 22.67
N VAL A 127 1.83 0.16 21.36
CA VAL A 127 0.70 -0.41 20.58
C VAL A 127 0.40 -1.85 20.99
N ILE A 128 1.43 -2.68 21.19
CA ILE A 128 1.25 -4.06 21.65
C ILE A 128 0.61 -4.09 23.04
N VAL A 129 1.06 -3.22 23.95
CA VAL A 129 0.46 -3.11 25.28
C VAL A 129 -1.00 -2.70 25.17
N ASP A 130 -1.31 -1.64 24.43
CA ASP A 130 -2.68 -1.09 24.33
C ASP A 130 -3.68 -2.02 23.64
N LEU A 131 -3.20 -2.90 22.74
CA LEU A 131 -4.07 -3.84 22.01
C LEU A 131 -4.18 -5.22 22.67
N CYS A 132 -3.23 -5.58 23.55
CA CYS A 132 -3.19 -6.91 24.16
C CYS A 132 -3.50 -6.91 25.67
N SER A 133 -3.88 -5.77 26.24
CA SER A 133 -4.21 -5.62 27.69
C SER A 133 -5.68 -5.78 27.99
#